data_d50664c97af3c9e72e47d8a3b30065ae
#
_entry.id   d50664c97af3c9e72e47d8a3b30065ae
#
_cell.length_a   1.000
_cell.length_b   1.000
_cell.length_c   1.000
_cell.angle_alpha   90.00
_cell.angle_beta   90.00
_cell.angle_gamma   90.00
#
_symmetry.space_group_name_H-M   'P 1'
#
loop_
_entity.id
_entity.type
_entity.pdbx_description
1 polymer ?
#
loop_
_entity_poly.entity_id
_entity_poly.type
_entity_poly.pdbx_seq_one_letter_code
_entity_poly.pdbx_strand_id
1 'polypeptide(L)'
;RIGDLHVAHETWESTMALPFYEAMDKGGLIDAGSHDLITFEEMGIPNWVIDEGLCPGLPNWEALKSPECAANFATADSGGKGRWLEGPYEWHTDVMPNRLKGLGIDDLWMVKFAGSADALWAELDAAKKEGRGTVIFNWSPNFTDAAGFTFIEFPPYFEGCRLENGGSLETTGCGSPKGWLKKAAHIKFPITHPAAYKFYTKMSFTAPQIGLMADLVDNQGMDHADAATKFIADHRDLFDRWMN
;
A
#
# COMPACT_ATOMS: atom_id res chain seq x y z
N ARG A 1 8.19 -21.41 1.59
CA ARG A 1 9.27 -22.39 1.31
C ARG A 1 8.96 -23.78 1.86
N ILE A 2 8.30 -23.88 3.00
CA ILE A 2 7.99 -25.16 3.68
C ILE A 2 6.68 -25.80 3.19
N GLY A 3 5.89 -25.08 2.41
CA GLY A 3 4.65 -25.61 1.80
C GLY A 3 3.41 -25.55 2.71
N ASP A 4 3.46 -24.80 3.81
CA ASP A 4 2.31 -24.61 4.69
C ASP A 4 1.24 -23.71 4.06
N LEU A 5 1.67 -22.77 3.21
CA LEU A 5 0.79 -21.95 2.38
C LEU A 5 0.97 -22.32 0.92
N HIS A 6 -0.13 -22.48 0.20
CA HIS A 6 -0.12 -22.88 -1.22
C HIS A 6 -0.22 -21.67 -2.15
N VAL A 7 -0.85 -20.58 -1.73
CA VAL A 7 -1.12 -19.39 -2.53
C VAL A 7 -1.00 -18.12 -1.71
N ALA A 8 -0.65 -17.01 -2.38
CA ALA A 8 -0.81 -15.65 -1.89
C ALA A 8 -1.58 -14.86 -2.94
N HIS A 9 -2.76 -14.40 -2.58
CA HIS A 9 -3.68 -13.70 -3.49
C HIS A 9 -3.24 -12.30 -3.84
N GLU A 10 -2.33 -11.77 -3.05
CA GLU A 10 -1.97 -10.36 -3.02
C GLU A 10 -0.45 -10.24 -2.90
N THR A 11 0.17 -9.93 -4.03
CA THR A 11 1.59 -9.60 -4.12
C THR A 11 1.68 -8.30 -4.90
N TRP A 12 1.98 -7.23 -4.21
CA TRP A 12 2.05 -5.88 -4.75
C TRP A 12 3.39 -5.67 -5.47
N GLU A 13 3.36 -5.73 -6.80
CA GLU A 13 4.57 -5.61 -7.61
C GLU A 13 5.23 -4.23 -7.45
N SER A 14 4.45 -3.20 -7.09
CA SER A 14 4.96 -1.85 -6.80
C SER A 14 6.04 -1.81 -5.71
N THR A 15 5.93 -2.68 -4.69
CA THR A 15 6.89 -2.76 -3.57
C THR A 15 7.60 -4.10 -3.48
N MET A 16 6.95 -5.19 -3.91
CA MET A 16 7.42 -6.55 -3.71
C MET A 16 8.04 -7.21 -4.96
N ALA A 17 8.24 -6.45 -6.06
CA ALA A 17 8.76 -7.01 -7.30
C ALA A 17 10.05 -7.81 -7.11
N LEU A 18 11.06 -7.21 -6.49
CA LEU A 18 12.37 -7.84 -6.30
C LEU A 18 12.29 -9.15 -5.50
N PRO A 19 11.75 -9.19 -4.27
CA PRO A 19 11.65 -10.43 -3.50
C PRO A 19 10.74 -11.48 -4.16
N PHE A 20 9.71 -11.07 -4.90
CA PHE A 20 8.83 -11.97 -5.64
C PHE A 20 9.58 -12.69 -6.77
N TYR A 21 10.25 -11.94 -7.64
CA TYR A 21 11.00 -12.52 -8.76
C TYR A 21 12.21 -13.33 -8.30
N GLU A 22 12.92 -12.88 -7.26
CA GLU A 22 13.98 -13.69 -6.66
C GLU A 22 13.47 -15.04 -6.09
N ALA A 23 12.29 -15.04 -5.48
CA ALA A 23 11.71 -16.29 -4.96
C ALA A 23 11.30 -17.24 -6.09
N MET A 24 10.87 -16.71 -7.25
CA MET A 24 10.60 -17.49 -8.45
C MET A 24 11.90 -18.10 -9.01
N ASP A 25 12.95 -17.31 -9.16
CA ASP A 25 14.26 -17.75 -9.68
C ASP A 25 14.88 -18.85 -8.80
N LYS A 26 14.66 -18.76 -7.49
CA LYS A 26 15.05 -19.80 -6.52
C LYS A 26 14.14 -21.05 -6.54
N GLY A 27 13.12 -21.09 -7.41
CA GLY A 27 12.23 -22.23 -7.61
C GLY A 27 11.28 -22.51 -6.46
N GLY A 28 10.95 -21.52 -5.64
CA GLY A 28 10.01 -21.66 -4.52
C GLY A 28 8.56 -21.31 -4.90
N LEU A 29 8.41 -20.38 -5.83
CA LEU A 29 7.13 -19.82 -6.25
C LEU A 29 6.97 -19.88 -7.77
N ILE A 30 5.73 -19.74 -8.22
CA ILE A 30 5.36 -19.43 -9.59
C ILE A 30 4.42 -18.23 -9.63
N ASP A 31 4.53 -17.43 -10.68
CA ASP A 31 3.54 -16.40 -11.00
C ASP A 31 2.24 -17.07 -11.48
N ALA A 32 1.17 -16.91 -10.74
CA ALA A 32 -0.16 -17.43 -11.08
C ALA A 32 -1.04 -16.38 -11.81
N GLY A 33 -0.41 -15.32 -12.33
CA GLY A 33 -1.05 -14.22 -13.03
C GLY A 33 -1.34 -13.01 -12.11
N SER A 34 -1.95 -11.99 -12.68
CA SER A 34 -2.40 -10.80 -11.97
C SER A 34 -3.93 -10.79 -11.79
N HIS A 35 -4.43 -9.81 -11.06
CA HIS A 35 -5.85 -9.46 -11.03
C HIS A 35 -6.25 -8.48 -12.16
N ASP A 36 -5.40 -8.28 -13.17
CA ASP A 36 -5.60 -7.35 -14.30
C ASP A 36 -5.88 -5.90 -13.87
N LEU A 37 -5.30 -5.49 -12.76
CA LEU A 37 -5.36 -4.13 -12.27
C LEU A 37 -3.96 -3.62 -11.89
N ILE A 38 -3.80 -2.33 -12.05
CA ILE A 38 -2.60 -1.60 -11.64
C ILE A 38 -2.77 -1.16 -10.19
N THR A 39 -1.73 -1.38 -9.42
CA THR A 39 -1.62 -0.93 -8.02
C THR A 39 -0.71 0.27 -7.90
N PHE A 40 -0.94 1.04 -6.85
CA PHE A 40 -0.08 2.14 -6.46
C PHE A 40 0.00 2.20 -4.94
N GLU A 41 1.19 2.30 -4.41
CA GLU A 41 1.47 2.38 -2.97
C GLU A 41 2.35 3.60 -2.74
N GLU A 42 1.89 4.52 -1.91
CA GLU A 42 2.59 5.78 -1.68
C GLU A 42 2.13 6.44 -0.37
N MET A 43 2.92 7.37 0.09
CA MET A 43 2.48 8.27 1.17
C MET A 43 1.41 9.21 0.68
N GLY A 44 0.44 9.48 1.53
CA GLY A 44 -0.64 10.39 1.19
C GLY A 44 -1.32 10.98 2.41
N ILE A 45 -2.33 11.75 2.15
CA ILE A 45 -3.08 12.55 3.12
C ILE A 45 -4.58 12.43 2.89
N PRO A 46 -5.40 12.46 3.93
CA PRO A 46 -6.83 12.59 3.74
C PRO A 46 -7.17 14.00 3.20
N ASN A 47 -8.19 14.10 2.34
CA ASN A 47 -8.52 15.34 1.64
C ASN A 47 -8.82 16.51 2.57
N TRP A 48 -9.36 16.26 3.77
CA TRP A 48 -9.60 17.32 4.74
C TRP A 48 -8.33 18.08 5.17
N VAL A 49 -7.14 17.47 5.07
CA VAL A 49 -5.86 18.18 5.29
C VAL A 49 -5.66 19.31 4.29
N ILE A 50 -6.07 19.09 3.03
CA ILE A 50 -6.03 20.10 1.97
C ILE A 50 -7.13 21.13 2.21
N ASP A 51 -8.36 20.66 2.47
CA ASP A 51 -9.55 21.51 2.62
C ASP A 51 -9.42 22.47 3.81
N GLU A 52 -8.80 22.04 4.90
CA GLU A 52 -8.54 22.85 6.09
C GLU A 52 -7.25 23.67 5.99
N GLY A 53 -6.47 23.51 4.90
CA GLY A 53 -5.25 24.28 4.67
C GLY A 53 -4.12 24.02 5.68
N LEU A 54 -4.04 22.81 6.26
CA LEU A 54 -3.07 22.46 7.28
C LEU A 54 -1.63 22.44 6.76
N CYS A 55 -1.46 22.26 5.45
CA CYS A 55 -0.17 22.34 4.75
C CYS A 55 -0.39 22.89 3.36
N PRO A 56 -0.38 24.23 3.18
CA PRO A 56 -0.59 24.86 1.87
C PRO A 56 0.43 24.38 0.83
N GLY A 57 -0.07 23.99 -0.33
CA GLY A 57 0.73 23.47 -1.44
C GLY A 57 0.68 21.94 -1.61
N LEU A 58 0.18 21.18 -0.61
CA LEU A 58 -0.10 19.77 -0.83
C LEU A 58 -1.21 19.61 -1.90
N PRO A 59 -1.15 18.58 -2.75
CA PRO A 59 -0.31 17.39 -2.65
C PRO A 59 1.12 17.49 -3.21
N ASN A 60 1.57 18.64 -3.71
CA ASN A 60 2.97 18.77 -4.14
C ASN A 60 3.91 18.59 -2.93
N TRP A 61 4.85 17.62 -3.02
CA TRP A 61 5.78 17.29 -1.95
C TRP A 61 6.64 18.47 -1.46
N GLU A 62 6.87 19.49 -2.29
CA GLU A 62 7.65 20.66 -1.90
C GLU A 62 7.02 21.43 -0.73
N ALA A 63 5.71 21.30 -0.52
CA ALA A 63 5.02 21.84 0.64
C ALA A 63 5.58 21.29 1.96
N LEU A 64 6.09 20.05 1.97
CA LEU A 64 6.67 19.41 3.14
C LEU A 64 7.98 20.05 3.62
N LYS A 65 8.59 20.93 2.83
CA LYS A 65 9.77 21.73 3.22
C LYS A 65 9.42 22.86 4.19
N SER A 66 8.14 23.15 4.40
CA SER A 66 7.69 24.17 5.32
C SER A 66 7.77 23.66 6.76
N PRO A 67 8.52 24.35 7.66
CA PRO A 67 8.50 24.04 9.09
C PRO A 67 7.11 24.18 9.73
N GLU A 68 6.29 25.10 9.23
CA GLU A 68 4.91 25.30 9.69
C GLU A 68 4.03 24.10 9.29
N CYS A 69 4.18 23.60 8.07
CA CYS A 69 3.53 22.37 7.65
C CYS A 69 3.93 21.20 8.59
N ALA A 70 5.22 20.97 8.78
CA ALA A 70 5.70 19.90 9.66
C ALA A 70 5.16 20.02 11.09
N ALA A 71 5.07 21.24 11.62
CA ALA A 71 4.53 21.47 12.96
C ALA A 71 3.05 21.08 13.09
N ASN A 72 2.23 21.30 12.04
CA ASN A 72 0.83 20.90 12.02
C ASN A 72 0.63 19.37 11.96
N PHE A 73 1.68 18.61 11.65
CA PHE A 73 1.68 17.15 11.59
C PHE A 73 2.43 16.50 12.77
N ALA A 74 2.90 17.32 13.71
CA ALA A 74 3.66 16.81 14.85
C ALA A 74 2.74 16.05 15.82
N THR A 75 3.30 15.01 16.43
CA THR A 75 2.64 14.19 17.45
C THR A 75 3.55 14.06 18.67
N ALA A 76 3.01 13.59 19.79
CA ALA A 76 3.78 13.43 21.03
C ALA A 76 5.03 12.55 20.87
N ASP A 77 4.97 11.57 19.97
CA ASP A 77 6.04 10.60 19.72
C ASP A 77 7.00 11.02 18.59
N SER A 78 6.75 12.14 17.90
CA SER A 78 7.59 12.62 16.79
C SER A 78 8.68 13.61 17.19
N GLY A 79 8.83 13.90 18.48
CA GLY A 79 9.90 14.76 18.97
C GLY A 79 9.85 16.20 18.47
N GLY A 80 8.64 16.70 18.15
CA GLY A 80 8.42 18.05 17.60
C GLY A 80 8.55 18.15 16.08
N LYS A 81 8.89 17.08 15.40
CA LYS A 81 8.87 16.97 13.93
C LYS A 81 7.50 16.54 13.43
N GLY A 82 7.20 16.80 12.17
CA GLY A 82 6.06 16.20 11.50
C GLY A 82 6.18 14.67 11.51
N ARG A 83 5.11 13.95 11.85
CA ARG A 83 5.11 12.50 11.83
C ARG A 83 4.81 11.98 10.44
N TRP A 84 5.70 11.15 9.94
CA TRP A 84 5.55 10.38 8.71
C TRP A 84 5.24 8.94 9.09
N LEU A 85 3.98 8.52 9.01
CA LEU A 85 3.55 7.20 9.47
C LEU A 85 3.59 6.21 8.31
N GLU A 86 4.60 5.38 8.32
CA GLU A 86 4.84 4.31 7.37
C GLU A 86 4.02 3.07 7.71
N GLY A 87 3.82 2.17 6.74
CA GLY A 87 3.25 0.85 6.98
C GLY A 87 4.08 0.00 7.96
N PRO A 88 3.63 -1.21 8.29
CA PRO A 88 4.44 -2.16 9.05
C PRO A 88 5.82 -2.36 8.42
N TYR A 89 6.85 -2.41 9.25
CA TYR A 89 8.24 -2.57 8.78
C TYR A 89 8.43 -3.79 7.86
N GLU A 90 7.69 -4.86 8.11
CA GLU A 90 7.70 -6.09 7.32
C GLU A 90 7.16 -5.92 5.88
N TRP A 91 6.54 -4.80 5.58
CA TRP A 91 6.06 -4.47 4.22
C TRP A 91 7.15 -3.87 3.32
N HIS A 92 8.42 -3.95 3.75
CA HIS A 92 9.56 -3.37 3.01
C HIS A 92 9.44 -1.86 2.76
N THR A 93 8.97 -1.15 3.78
CA THR A 93 8.81 0.30 3.75
C THR A 93 10.01 1.04 4.34
N ASP A 94 11.13 0.36 4.55
CA ASP A 94 12.37 0.87 5.16
C ASP A 94 13.14 1.85 4.28
N VAL A 95 12.73 2.04 3.04
CA VAL A 95 13.29 3.03 2.11
C VAL A 95 13.02 4.48 2.53
N MET A 96 12.00 4.73 3.35
CA MET A 96 11.52 6.08 3.67
C MET A 96 12.53 6.96 4.39
N PRO A 97 13.35 6.49 5.34
CA PRO A 97 14.38 7.33 5.94
C PRO A 97 15.37 7.91 4.93
N ASN A 98 15.75 7.12 3.90
CA ASN A 98 16.60 7.58 2.83
C ASN A 98 15.86 8.55 1.90
N ARG A 99 14.58 8.32 1.66
CA ARG A 99 13.73 9.20 0.86
C ARG A 99 13.59 10.58 1.48
N LEU A 100 13.35 10.69 2.79
CA LEU A 100 13.31 11.99 3.47
C LEU A 100 14.62 12.75 3.32
N LYS A 101 15.77 12.06 3.42
CA LYS A 101 17.10 12.66 3.17
C LYS A 101 17.23 13.12 1.72
N GLY A 102 16.84 12.30 0.75
CA GLY A 102 16.87 12.65 -0.67
C GLY A 102 16.00 13.86 -1.01
N LEU A 103 14.90 14.04 -0.29
CA LEU A 103 14.02 15.20 -0.41
C LEU A 103 14.53 16.42 0.39
N GLY A 104 15.53 16.23 1.28
CA GLY A 104 16.06 17.28 2.15
C GLY A 104 15.07 17.75 3.21
N ILE A 105 14.25 16.83 3.73
CA ILE A 105 13.21 17.13 4.74
C ILE A 105 13.35 16.31 6.04
N ASP A 106 14.41 15.51 6.18
CA ASP A 106 14.64 14.65 7.35
C ASP A 106 14.89 15.39 8.64
N ASP A 107 15.25 16.69 8.57
CA ASP A 107 15.32 17.57 9.73
C ASP A 107 13.92 17.97 10.25
N LEU A 108 12.92 18.01 9.39
CA LEU A 108 11.55 18.43 9.69
C LEU A 108 10.60 17.27 9.97
N TRP A 109 10.88 16.09 9.43
CA TRP A 109 9.98 14.93 9.48
C TRP A 109 10.64 13.73 10.15
N MET A 110 9.82 12.94 10.84
CA MET A 110 10.26 11.70 11.51
C MET A 110 9.42 10.52 11.05
N VAL A 111 10.08 9.50 10.51
CA VAL A 111 9.42 8.23 10.15
C VAL A 111 9.07 7.46 11.40
N LYS A 112 7.84 7.00 11.45
CA LYS A 112 7.31 6.01 12.40
C LYS A 112 6.68 4.88 11.62
N PHE A 113 6.73 3.66 12.15
CA PHE A 113 6.12 2.49 11.54
C PHE A 113 4.86 2.12 12.29
N ALA A 114 3.78 1.90 11.56
CA ALA A 114 2.55 1.36 12.11
C ALA A 114 2.72 -0.13 12.43
N GLY A 115 1.98 -0.62 13.41
CA GLY A 115 2.00 -2.04 13.76
C GLY A 115 1.10 -2.92 12.87
N SER A 116 0.17 -2.31 12.14
CA SER A 116 -0.79 -2.97 11.25
C SER A 116 -1.47 -1.96 10.33
N ALA A 117 -2.25 -2.43 9.34
CA ALA A 117 -3.13 -1.58 8.55
C ALA A 117 -4.16 -0.85 9.42
N ASP A 118 -4.77 -1.53 10.39
CA ASP A 118 -5.74 -0.90 11.32
C ASP A 118 -5.15 0.30 12.05
N ALA A 119 -3.84 0.27 12.36
CA ALA A 119 -3.17 1.40 13.00
C ALA A 119 -3.05 2.61 12.07
N LEU A 120 -2.94 2.40 10.75
CA LEU A 120 -3.00 3.49 9.77
C LEU A 120 -4.39 4.12 9.72
N TRP A 121 -5.43 3.28 9.75
CA TRP A 121 -6.82 3.77 9.73
C TRP A 121 -7.21 4.50 11.01
N ALA A 122 -6.82 3.95 12.17
CA ALA A 122 -7.02 4.60 13.46
C ALA A 122 -6.31 5.97 13.56
N GLU A 123 -5.19 6.12 12.86
CA GLU A 123 -4.50 7.41 12.77
C GLU A 123 -5.30 8.47 12.03
N LEU A 124 -6.01 8.11 10.94
CA LEU A 124 -6.86 9.06 10.21
C LEU A 124 -7.91 9.66 11.14
N ASP A 125 -8.58 8.81 11.92
CA ASP A 125 -9.62 9.24 12.87
C ASP A 125 -9.04 10.08 14.02
N ALA A 126 -7.89 9.68 14.55
CA ALA A 126 -7.22 10.40 15.63
C ALA A 126 -6.78 11.79 15.18
N ALA A 127 -6.14 11.89 14.02
CA ALA A 127 -5.66 13.15 13.48
C ALA A 127 -6.81 14.13 13.21
N LYS A 128 -7.90 13.64 12.62
CA LYS A 128 -9.10 14.45 12.37
C LYS A 128 -9.72 14.97 13.66
N LYS A 129 -9.84 14.11 14.67
CA LYS A 129 -10.37 14.49 15.99
C LYS A 129 -9.51 15.53 16.71
N GLU A 130 -8.20 15.44 16.53
CA GLU A 130 -7.23 16.35 17.13
C GLU A 130 -7.03 17.65 16.31
N GLY A 131 -7.58 17.74 15.10
CA GLY A 131 -7.45 18.90 14.22
C GLY A 131 -6.03 19.11 13.70
N ARG A 132 -5.24 18.03 13.54
CA ARG A 132 -3.87 18.08 13.03
C ARG A 132 -3.76 17.35 11.69
N GLY A 133 -2.76 17.70 10.91
CA GLY A 133 -2.43 16.96 9.69
C GLY A 133 -1.93 15.54 10.00
N THR A 134 -2.03 14.67 9.01
CA THR A 134 -1.40 13.35 9.03
C THR A 134 -0.95 12.95 7.64
N VAL A 135 0.23 12.33 7.55
CA VAL A 135 0.78 11.67 6.37
C VAL A 135 0.92 10.20 6.71
N ILE A 136 0.25 9.35 5.95
CA ILE A 136 0.30 7.90 6.15
C ILE A 136 0.66 7.17 4.85
N PHE A 137 1.28 6.01 4.99
CA PHE A 137 1.38 5.04 3.89
C PHE A 137 -0.02 4.51 3.55
N ASN A 138 -0.30 4.45 2.27
CA ASN A 138 -1.58 3.97 1.75
C ASN A 138 -1.40 3.34 0.37
N TRP A 139 -2.43 2.72 -0.13
CA TRP A 139 -2.42 2.06 -1.44
C TRP A 139 -3.76 2.19 -2.15
N SER A 140 -3.73 2.01 -3.46
CA SER A 140 -4.89 1.88 -4.32
C SER A 140 -4.75 0.61 -5.18
N PRO A 141 -5.81 -0.22 -5.30
CA PRO A 141 -7.17 0.00 -4.79
C PRO A 141 -7.31 -0.26 -3.29
N ASN A 142 -8.10 0.59 -2.61
CA ASN A 142 -8.45 0.48 -1.21
C ASN A 142 -9.81 1.17 -0.96
N PHE A 143 -10.39 1.01 0.24
CA PHE A 143 -11.62 1.75 0.62
C PHE A 143 -11.41 3.26 0.67
N THR A 144 -10.20 3.70 0.95
CA THR A 144 -9.82 5.13 0.99
C THR A 144 -9.94 5.83 -0.36
N ASP A 145 -9.94 5.09 -1.49
CA ASP A 145 -10.16 5.67 -2.82
C ASP A 145 -11.53 6.38 -2.92
N ALA A 146 -12.53 5.86 -2.21
CA ALA A 146 -13.86 6.46 -2.13
C ALA A 146 -14.03 7.43 -0.94
N ALA A 147 -13.20 7.30 0.09
CA ALA A 147 -13.32 8.10 1.31
C ALA A 147 -12.69 9.49 1.22
N GLY A 148 -11.99 9.81 0.13
CA GLY A 148 -11.32 11.09 -0.07
C GLY A 148 -9.91 11.10 0.51
N PHE A 149 -9.00 10.45 -0.20
CA PHE A 149 -7.58 10.39 0.10
C PHE A 149 -6.76 10.81 -1.12
N THR A 150 -5.69 11.56 -0.91
CA THR A 150 -4.83 12.07 -1.98
C THR A 150 -3.39 11.64 -1.72
N PHE A 151 -2.76 10.99 -2.69
CA PHE A 151 -1.34 10.68 -2.65
C PHE A 151 -0.49 11.93 -2.87
N ILE A 152 0.63 12.03 -2.17
CA ILE A 152 1.58 13.11 -2.34
C ILE A 152 2.29 12.96 -3.68
N GLU A 153 2.39 14.03 -4.42
CA GLU A 153 3.05 14.11 -5.73
C GLU A 153 4.56 14.32 -5.52
N PHE A 154 5.29 13.20 -5.45
CA PHE A 154 6.76 13.19 -5.36
C PHE A 154 7.41 13.34 -6.75
N PRO A 155 8.73 13.59 -6.83
CA PRO A 155 9.48 13.49 -8.09
C PRO A 155 9.19 12.15 -8.76
N PRO A 156 9.02 12.11 -10.10
CA PRO A 156 8.64 10.90 -10.81
C PRO A 156 9.61 9.73 -10.55
N TYR A 157 9.06 8.53 -10.38
CA TYR A 157 9.87 7.32 -10.31
C TYR A 157 10.57 7.05 -11.65
N PHE A 158 11.81 6.61 -11.59
CA PHE A 158 12.53 5.98 -12.69
C PHE A 158 13.36 4.82 -12.14
N GLU A 159 13.64 3.83 -12.96
CA GLU A 159 14.41 2.65 -12.56
C GLU A 159 15.80 3.06 -12.05
N GLY A 160 16.17 2.55 -10.86
CA GLY A 160 17.45 2.89 -10.22
C GLY A 160 17.47 4.25 -9.51
N CYS A 161 16.35 4.97 -9.39
CA CYS A 161 16.33 6.25 -8.66
C CYS A 161 16.53 6.11 -7.15
N ARG A 162 16.18 4.96 -6.58
CA ARG A 162 16.28 4.71 -5.14
C ARG A 162 17.65 4.21 -4.75
N LEU A 163 18.12 4.58 -3.57
CA LEU A 163 19.42 4.19 -3.04
C LEU A 163 19.58 2.65 -3.00
N GLU A 164 18.52 1.94 -2.63
CA GLU A 164 18.44 0.48 -2.57
C GLU A 164 18.61 -0.19 -3.94
N ASN A 165 18.31 0.54 -5.00
CA ASN A 165 18.40 0.08 -6.40
C ASN A 165 19.59 0.67 -7.14
N GLY A 166 20.61 1.13 -6.40
CA GLY A 166 21.85 1.67 -6.99
C GLY A 166 21.81 3.17 -7.32
N GLY A 167 20.74 3.88 -6.90
CA GLY A 167 20.65 5.34 -7.00
C GLY A 167 21.54 6.08 -6.01
N SER A 168 21.42 7.40 -5.98
CA SER A 168 22.14 8.30 -5.07
C SER A 168 21.17 8.95 -4.09
N LEU A 169 21.71 9.63 -3.06
CA LEU A 169 20.87 10.41 -2.15
C LEU A 169 20.07 11.51 -2.89
N GLU A 170 20.65 12.10 -3.94
CA GLU A 170 19.98 13.14 -4.72
C GLU A 170 18.78 12.59 -5.51
N THR A 171 18.79 11.31 -5.89
CA THR A 171 17.71 10.69 -6.67
C THR A 171 16.71 9.94 -5.82
N THR A 172 17.06 9.54 -4.61
CA THR A 172 16.24 8.66 -3.74
C THR A 172 14.96 9.31 -3.21
N GLY A 173 14.72 10.59 -3.49
CA GLY A 173 13.45 11.29 -3.24
C GLY A 173 12.31 10.93 -4.21
N CYS A 174 12.54 10.09 -5.22
CA CYS A 174 11.54 9.73 -6.22
C CYS A 174 10.34 9.01 -5.61
N GLY A 175 9.18 9.15 -6.26
CA GLY A 175 7.93 8.50 -5.90
C GLY A 175 7.96 6.98 -6.02
N SER A 176 6.83 6.36 -5.78
CA SER A 176 6.68 4.91 -5.93
C SER A 176 6.38 4.53 -7.38
N PRO A 177 6.86 3.35 -7.84
CA PRO A 177 6.42 2.81 -9.12
C PRO A 177 4.97 2.33 -9.03
N LYS A 178 4.32 2.23 -10.19
CA LYS A 178 3.09 1.45 -10.32
C LYS A 178 3.46 0.00 -10.62
N GLY A 179 2.61 -0.93 -10.22
CA GLY A 179 2.80 -2.36 -10.45
C GLY A 179 1.48 -3.09 -10.64
N TRP A 180 1.56 -4.39 -10.92
CA TRP A 180 0.39 -5.25 -10.98
C TRP A 180 0.09 -5.85 -9.61
N LEU A 181 -1.19 -6.10 -9.32
CA LEU A 181 -1.55 -6.97 -8.20
C LEU A 181 -1.41 -8.41 -8.66
N LYS A 182 -0.30 -9.04 -8.25
CA LYS A 182 0.08 -10.39 -8.64
C LYS A 182 -0.51 -11.43 -7.69
N LYS A 183 -0.64 -12.64 -8.23
CA LYS A 183 -0.97 -13.85 -7.49
C LYS A 183 0.24 -14.78 -7.49
N ALA A 184 0.67 -15.22 -6.32
CA ALA A 184 1.75 -16.19 -6.18
C ALA A 184 1.22 -17.57 -5.79
N ALA A 185 1.85 -18.61 -6.29
CA ALA A 185 1.56 -19.98 -5.87
C ALA A 185 2.85 -20.74 -5.57
N HIS A 186 2.78 -21.69 -4.63
CA HIS A 186 3.86 -22.63 -4.41
C HIS A 186 4.07 -23.50 -5.66
N ILE A 187 5.33 -23.73 -6.05
CA ILE A 187 5.67 -24.43 -7.31
C ILE A 187 4.99 -25.80 -7.48
N LYS A 188 4.69 -26.50 -6.39
CA LYS A 188 4.01 -27.81 -6.43
C LYS A 188 2.49 -27.71 -6.50
N PHE A 189 1.91 -26.53 -6.26
CA PHE A 189 0.46 -26.39 -6.16
C PHE A 189 -0.30 -26.82 -7.45
N PRO A 190 0.16 -26.50 -8.67
CA PRO A 190 -0.47 -27.00 -9.90
C PRO A 190 -0.51 -28.53 -10.00
N ILE A 191 0.47 -29.21 -9.41
CA ILE A 191 0.60 -30.67 -9.48
C ILE A 191 -0.24 -31.34 -8.39
N THR A 192 -0.19 -30.80 -7.16
CA THR A 192 -0.87 -31.41 -6.01
C THR A 192 -2.36 -31.08 -5.97
N HIS A 193 -2.76 -29.91 -6.49
CA HIS A 193 -4.14 -29.41 -6.45
C HIS A 193 -4.54 -28.75 -7.80
N PRO A 194 -4.56 -29.50 -8.90
CA PRO A 194 -4.71 -28.93 -10.26
C PRO A 194 -6.04 -28.17 -10.45
N ALA A 195 -7.14 -28.67 -9.88
CA ALA A 195 -8.44 -28.03 -9.98
C ALA A 195 -8.47 -26.69 -9.22
N ALA A 196 -7.93 -26.65 -8.00
CA ALA A 196 -7.83 -25.45 -7.23
C ALA A 196 -6.88 -24.41 -7.88
N TYR A 197 -5.78 -24.87 -8.47
CA TYR A 197 -4.88 -23.98 -9.21
C TYR A 197 -5.57 -23.39 -10.44
N LYS A 198 -6.33 -24.20 -11.21
CA LYS A 198 -7.12 -23.72 -12.36
C LYS A 198 -8.10 -22.61 -11.94
N PHE A 199 -8.83 -22.80 -10.83
CA PHE A 199 -9.71 -21.77 -10.26
C PHE A 199 -8.91 -20.53 -9.88
N TYR A 200 -7.82 -20.70 -9.14
CA TYR A 200 -6.97 -19.63 -8.64
C TYR A 200 -6.41 -18.74 -9.76
N THR A 201 -5.95 -19.32 -10.86
CA THR A 201 -5.44 -18.54 -11.99
C THR A 201 -6.50 -17.69 -12.68
N LYS A 202 -7.76 -18.13 -12.66
CA LYS A 202 -8.90 -17.41 -13.25
C LYS A 202 -9.48 -16.33 -12.32
N MET A 203 -9.28 -16.48 -11.02
CA MET A 203 -9.79 -15.53 -10.04
C MET A 203 -9.18 -14.16 -10.28
N SER A 204 -10.01 -13.16 -10.48
CA SER A 204 -9.59 -11.78 -10.73
C SER A 204 -10.64 -10.81 -10.20
N PHE A 205 -10.18 -9.72 -9.58
CA PHE A 205 -11.00 -8.68 -9.02
C PHE A 205 -10.72 -7.35 -9.72
N THR A 206 -11.74 -6.52 -9.85
CA THR A 206 -11.58 -5.12 -10.25
C THR A 206 -11.25 -4.23 -9.05
N ALA A 207 -10.67 -3.06 -9.29
CA ALA A 207 -10.38 -2.10 -8.22
C ALA A 207 -11.62 -1.74 -7.38
N PRO A 208 -12.82 -1.46 -7.95
CA PRO A 208 -14.02 -1.22 -7.15
C PRO A 208 -14.45 -2.41 -6.29
N GLN A 209 -14.22 -3.64 -6.76
CA GLN A 209 -14.55 -4.84 -5.97
C GLN A 209 -13.61 -5.01 -4.77
N ILE A 210 -12.32 -4.73 -4.94
CA ILE A 210 -11.35 -4.74 -3.84
C ILE A 210 -11.69 -3.64 -2.84
N GLY A 211 -11.93 -2.40 -3.30
CA GLY A 211 -12.32 -1.29 -2.43
C GLY A 211 -13.59 -1.59 -1.63
N LEU A 212 -14.61 -2.23 -2.25
CA LEU A 212 -15.82 -2.64 -1.55
C LEU A 212 -15.54 -3.68 -0.47
N MET A 213 -14.72 -4.70 -0.75
CA MET A 213 -14.40 -5.74 0.23
C MET A 213 -13.58 -5.17 1.39
N ALA A 214 -12.62 -4.29 1.09
CA ALA A 214 -11.85 -3.56 2.09
C ALA A 214 -12.77 -2.68 2.97
N ASP A 215 -13.71 -1.95 2.38
CA ASP A 215 -14.68 -1.14 3.14
C ASP A 215 -15.53 -1.97 4.09
N LEU A 216 -16.02 -3.14 3.64
CA LEU A 216 -16.79 -4.05 4.50
C LEU A 216 -15.99 -4.50 5.73
N VAL A 217 -14.72 -4.78 5.59
CA VAL A 217 -13.87 -5.27 6.68
C VAL A 217 -13.29 -4.12 7.49
N ASP A 218 -12.53 -3.23 6.86
CA ASP A 218 -11.69 -2.25 7.53
C ASP A 218 -12.49 -1.07 8.11
N ASN A 219 -13.58 -0.68 7.43
CA ASN A 219 -14.40 0.46 7.84
C ASN A 219 -15.69 0.04 8.55
N GLN A 220 -16.39 -1.00 8.05
CA GLN A 220 -17.64 -1.47 8.62
C GLN A 220 -17.47 -2.56 9.69
N GLY A 221 -16.25 -3.11 9.88
CA GLY A 221 -15.92 -4.11 10.89
C GLY A 221 -16.54 -5.49 10.64
N MET A 222 -16.84 -5.82 9.37
CA MET A 222 -17.34 -7.14 9.01
C MET A 222 -16.23 -8.19 9.11
N ASP A 223 -16.57 -9.39 9.59
CA ASP A 223 -15.62 -10.52 9.55
C ASP A 223 -15.23 -10.87 8.11
N HIS A 224 -13.97 -11.24 7.88
CA HIS A 224 -13.46 -11.56 6.55
C HIS A 224 -14.24 -12.67 5.84
N ALA A 225 -14.65 -13.72 6.57
CA ALA A 225 -15.43 -14.82 6.00
C ALA A 225 -16.84 -14.39 5.61
N ASP A 226 -17.44 -13.51 6.38
CA ASP A 226 -18.76 -12.93 6.09
C ASP A 226 -18.69 -11.99 4.89
N ALA A 227 -17.66 -11.14 4.80
CA ALA A 227 -17.41 -10.28 3.65
C ALA A 227 -17.21 -11.10 2.37
N ALA A 228 -16.41 -12.16 2.42
CA ALA A 228 -16.22 -13.08 1.30
C ALA A 228 -17.51 -13.79 0.89
N THR A 229 -18.30 -14.25 1.87
CA THR A 229 -19.60 -14.91 1.63
C THR A 229 -20.56 -13.96 0.94
N LYS A 230 -20.64 -12.72 1.45
CA LYS A 230 -21.46 -11.66 0.85
C LYS A 230 -21.02 -11.36 -0.58
N PHE A 231 -19.71 -11.19 -0.81
CA PHE A 231 -19.18 -10.94 -2.15
C PHE A 231 -19.55 -12.04 -3.14
N ILE A 232 -19.40 -13.33 -2.75
CA ILE A 232 -19.76 -14.48 -3.59
C ILE A 232 -21.25 -14.49 -3.89
N ALA A 233 -22.10 -14.17 -2.91
CA ALA A 233 -23.54 -14.10 -3.11
C ALA A 233 -23.94 -13.00 -4.10
N ASP A 234 -23.36 -11.81 -3.96
CA ASP A 234 -23.66 -10.64 -4.78
C ASP A 234 -23.07 -10.77 -6.22
N HIS A 235 -22.04 -11.61 -6.40
CA HIS A 235 -21.30 -11.79 -7.67
C HIS A 235 -21.26 -13.27 -8.11
N ARG A 236 -22.35 -13.99 -7.95
CA ARG A 236 -22.42 -15.44 -8.22
C ARG A 236 -22.01 -15.80 -9.64
N ASP A 237 -22.39 -14.99 -10.63
CA ASP A 237 -22.02 -15.19 -12.03
C ASP A 237 -20.50 -15.06 -12.27
N LEU A 238 -19.82 -14.17 -11.53
CA LEU A 238 -18.37 -14.03 -11.59
C LEU A 238 -17.69 -15.28 -11.01
N PHE A 239 -18.15 -15.72 -9.84
CA PHE A 239 -17.64 -16.92 -9.20
C PHE A 239 -17.83 -18.18 -10.09
N ASP A 240 -18.98 -18.32 -10.72
CA ASP A 240 -19.27 -19.43 -11.62
C ASP A 240 -18.35 -19.42 -12.87
N ARG A 241 -17.95 -18.24 -13.38
CA ARG A 241 -16.94 -18.14 -14.44
C ARG A 241 -15.56 -18.61 -13.98
N TRP A 242 -15.16 -18.35 -12.76
CA TRP A 242 -13.88 -18.83 -12.23
C TRP A 242 -13.87 -20.36 -12.02
N MET A 243 -15.01 -20.94 -11.69
CA MET A 243 -15.17 -22.39 -11.48
C MET A 243 -15.14 -23.20 -12.78
N ASN A 244 -15.56 -22.65 -13.92
CA ASN A 244 -15.63 -23.31 -15.22
C ASN A 244 -14.39 -23.08 -16.08
#